data_a48d839b540193c2ac0ffd0fb5871f2f
#
_entry.id   a48d839b540193c2ac0ffd0fb5871f2f
#
_cell.length_a   1.000
_cell.length_b   1.000
_cell.length_c   1.000
_cell.angle_alpha   90.00
_cell.angle_beta   90.00
_cell.angle_gamma   90.00
#
_symmetry.space_group_name_H-M   'P 1'
#
loop_
_entity.id
_entity.type
_entity.pdbx_description
1 polymer ?
#
loop_
_entity_poly.entity_id
_entity_poly.type
_entity_poly.pdbx_seq_one_letter_code
_entity_poly.pdbx_strand_id
1 'polypeptide(L)'
;GLVLLLLVLIYLPQSLLAKEKRAPFTIYGKPVPKVVAKVNGVALTSELLEREFFSFRFQSKKKGIDIEPNEEYNIARELLQTAVARELVVQKAMSLGIVITDKKVGLQLQSIEDEFPSHELFITALAFQHLSIPSLKDKIHRTLLEDELMRREIAPKVKVSDTAIKKYYNQNRARFTKPVLYLLRHILIKTITAADKAEDKLSQKKADRLTKIINEEAKEKIHFLLKKVQQGENFSDLAKRFSEDLASKDKGGLLGELHPDSTIPEISKEMVKLKEGNSSGIVQSNFGYHILKLDEIIPSTLIPFSETKTDIMNLLMKKETKKL
;
A
#
# COMPACT_ATOMS: atom_id res chain seq x y z
N GLY A 1 -11.75 0.66 2.91
CA GLY A 1 -11.24 2.00 2.62
C GLY A 1 -10.66 2.72 3.83
N LEU A 2 -11.23 2.58 5.03
CA LEU A 2 -10.79 3.31 6.23
C LEU A 2 -9.42 2.80 6.73
N VAL A 3 -9.22 1.50 6.70
CA VAL A 3 -8.04 0.79 7.17
C VAL A 3 -6.81 1.09 6.31
N LEU A 4 -6.98 1.16 5.00
CA LEU A 4 -5.87 1.41 4.06
C LEU A 4 -5.23 2.80 4.23
N LEU A 5 -6.00 3.78 4.72
CA LEU A 5 -5.53 5.15 4.96
C LEU A 5 -4.73 5.25 6.27
N LEU A 6 -5.07 4.41 7.27
CA LEU A 6 -4.42 4.38 8.57
C LEU A 6 -3.05 3.68 8.50
N LEU A 7 -2.90 2.62 7.70
CA LEU A 7 -1.67 1.81 7.62
C LEU A 7 -0.47 2.51 6.93
N VAL A 8 -0.70 3.55 6.13
CA VAL A 8 0.37 4.26 5.40
C VAL A 8 1.26 5.13 6.32
N LEU A 9 0.87 5.33 7.58
CA LEU A 9 1.52 6.26 8.52
C LEU A 9 2.60 5.64 9.43
N ILE A 10 2.91 4.36 9.28
CA ILE A 10 3.89 3.63 10.11
C ILE A 10 5.33 4.19 9.98
N TYR A 11 5.59 5.04 8.98
CA TYR A 11 6.94 5.55 8.67
C TYR A 11 7.15 7.08 8.83
N LEU A 12 6.30 7.78 9.60
CA LEU A 12 6.46 9.22 9.80
C LEU A 12 7.37 9.55 11.00
N PRO A 13 8.31 10.51 10.84
CA PRO A 13 9.18 10.94 11.94
C PRO A 13 8.39 11.67 13.04
N GLN A 14 8.75 11.40 14.29
CA GLN A 14 8.09 11.94 15.51
C GLN A 14 8.10 13.48 15.64
N SER A 15 8.86 14.20 14.82
CA SER A 15 9.00 15.65 14.89
C SER A 15 7.78 16.47 14.41
N LEU A 16 6.74 15.82 13.89
CA LEU A 16 5.52 16.49 13.36
C LEU A 16 4.38 16.65 14.40
N LEU A 17 4.63 16.31 15.66
CA LEU A 17 3.58 16.26 16.71
C LEU A 17 3.42 17.56 17.54
N ALA A 18 3.96 18.67 17.10
CA ALA A 18 3.76 19.95 17.80
C ALA A 18 2.29 20.42 17.68
N LYS A 19 1.63 20.67 18.83
CA LYS A 19 0.31 21.30 18.95
C LYS A 19 0.41 22.77 18.47
N GLU A 20 0.44 23.00 17.17
CA GLU A 20 0.20 24.35 16.65
C GLU A 20 -1.30 24.70 16.75
N LYS A 21 -1.60 25.97 17.09
CA LYS A 21 -2.95 26.53 16.96
C LYS A 21 -3.35 26.40 15.49
N ARG A 22 -4.32 25.51 15.22
CA ARG A 22 -4.79 25.30 13.85
C ARG A 22 -5.29 26.59 13.23
N ALA A 23 -4.76 26.91 12.07
CA ALA A 23 -5.38 27.90 11.21
C ALA A 23 -6.81 27.45 10.83
N PRO A 24 -7.76 28.37 10.69
CA PRO A 24 -9.11 28.02 10.26
C PRO A 24 -9.07 27.34 8.90
N PHE A 25 -9.89 26.28 8.75
CA PHE A 25 -10.03 25.59 7.47
C PHE A 25 -10.53 26.56 6.40
N THR A 26 -9.79 26.64 5.30
CA THR A 26 -10.10 27.52 4.18
C THR A 26 -10.23 26.71 2.88
N ILE A 27 -11.09 27.15 1.99
CA ILE A 27 -11.22 26.68 0.63
C ILE A 27 -11.01 27.87 -0.28
N TYR A 28 -10.06 27.79 -1.19
CA TYR A 28 -9.67 28.88 -2.07
C TYR A 28 -9.38 30.19 -1.26
N GLY A 29 -8.65 30.02 -0.14
CA GLY A 29 -8.28 31.15 0.76
C GLY A 29 -9.41 31.75 1.58
N LYS A 30 -10.66 31.27 1.46
CA LYS A 30 -11.81 31.77 2.22
C LYS A 30 -12.12 30.82 3.39
N PRO A 31 -12.37 31.37 4.61
CA PRO A 31 -12.72 30.55 5.77
C PRO A 31 -14.06 29.85 5.56
N VAL A 32 -14.10 28.57 5.91
CA VAL A 32 -15.31 27.74 5.82
C VAL A 32 -16.16 27.94 7.07
N PRO A 33 -17.48 28.22 6.95
CA PRO A 33 -18.37 28.39 8.09
C PRO A 33 -18.49 27.10 8.93
N LYS A 34 -18.70 27.23 10.25
CA LYS A 34 -18.82 26.06 11.17
C LYS A 34 -19.87 25.04 10.74
N VAL A 35 -20.98 25.49 10.18
CA VAL A 35 -22.03 24.64 9.61
C VAL A 35 -22.03 24.84 8.11
N VAL A 36 -21.72 23.77 7.36
CA VAL A 36 -21.60 23.80 5.91
C VAL A 36 -22.87 23.33 5.20
N ALA A 37 -23.73 22.56 5.89
CA ALA A 37 -25.05 22.17 5.43
C ALA A 37 -25.92 21.72 6.61
N LYS A 38 -27.25 21.65 6.37
CA LYS A 38 -28.22 21.01 7.28
C LYS A 38 -29.06 20.00 6.50
N VAL A 39 -29.22 18.79 7.05
CA VAL A 39 -30.00 17.71 6.46
C VAL A 39 -31.07 17.29 7.45
N ASN A 40 -32.32 17.65 7.18
CA ASN A 40 -33.46 17.40 8.09
C ASN A 40 -33.16 17.87 9.54
N GLY A 41 -32.55 19.06 9.69
CA GLY A 41 -32.21 19.63 10.99
C GLY A 41 -30.82 19.22 11.54
N VAL A 42 -30.20 18.15 11.04
CA VAL A 42 -28.85 17.73 11.44
C VAL A 42 -27.82 18.59 10.73
N ALA A 43 -26.91 19.23 11.52
CA ALA A 43 -25.85 20.06 10.98
C ALA A 43 -24.65 19.23 10.53
N LEU A 44 -24.19 19.45 9.31
CA LEU A 44 -22.88 19.00 8.83
C LEU A 44 -21.86 20.11 9.09
N THR A 45 -20.77 19.78 9.76
CA THR A 45 -19.78 20.75 10.23
C THR A 45 -18.59 20.91 9.28
N SER A 46 -17.89 22.04 9.42
CA SER A 46 -16.63 22.28 8.70
C SER A 46 -15.56 21.22 9.02
N GLU A 47 -15.54 20.71 10.26
CA GLU A 47 -14.57 19.65 10.64
C GLU A 47 -14.80 18.36 9.84
N LEU A 48 -16.05 18.00 9.54
CA LEU A 48 -16.37 16.86 8.67
C LEU A 48 -15.81 17.12 7.27
N LEU A 49 -16.09 18.30 6.69
CA LEU A 49 -15.64 18.64 5.34
C LEU A 49 -14.10 18.73 5.26
N GLU A 50 -13.46 19.31 6.28
CA GLU A 50 -12.00 19.39 6.40
C GLU A 50 -11.35 18.00 6.36
N ARG A 51 -11.88 17.04 7.13
CA ARG A 51 -11.37 15.66 7.14
C ARG A 51 -11.51 14.97 5.79
N GLU A 52 -12.66 15.10 5.16
CA GLU A 52 -12.88 14.49 3.83
C GLU A 52 -11.97 15.16 2.78
N PHE A 53 -11.79 16.47 2.85
CA PHE A 53 -10.91 17.22 1.95
C PHE A 53 -9.43 16.86 2.16
N PHE A 54 -8.99 16.75 3.42
CA PHE A 54 -7.65 16.28 3.75
C PHE A 54 -7.40 14.86 3.21
N SER A 55 -8.34 13.96 3.44
CA SER A 55 -8.26 12.58 2.94
C SER A 55 -8.17 12.54 1.41
N PHE A 56 -8.96 13.36 0.72
CA PHE A 56 -8.94 13.48 -0.73
C PHE A 56 -7.58 14.00 -1.24
N ARG A 57 -7.06 15.08 -0.68
CA ARG A 57 -5.74 15.64 -1.03
C ARG A 57 -4.62 14.65 -0.81
N PHE A 58 -4.63 13.95 0.31
CA PHE A 58 -3.63 12.93 0.62
C PHE A 58 -3.62 11.79 -0.41
N GLN A 59 -4.80 11.28 -0.78
CA GLN A 59 -4.92 10.22 -1.79
C GLN A 59 -4.52 10.69 -3.19
N SER A 60 -4.86 11.92 -3.57
CA SER A 60 -4.47 12.53 -4.84
C SER A 60 -2.96 12.67 -4.93
N LYS A 61 -2.32 13.19 -3.89
CA LYS A 61 -0.85 13.32 -3.81
C LYS A 61 -0.13 11.96 -3.91
N LYS A 62 -0.68 10.93 -3.26
CA LYS A 62 -0.15 9.55 -3.37
C LYS A 62 -0.20 9.00 -4.81
N LYS A 63 -1.15 9.48 -5.62
CA LYS A 63 -1.28 9.13 -7.04
C LYS A 63 -0.49 10.06 -7.97
N GLY A 64 0.29 10.99 -7.41
CA GLY A 64 1.03 12.00 -8.19
C GLY A 64 0.12 13.08 -8.80
N ILE A 65 -1.10 13.28 -8.26
CA ILE A 65 -2.05 14.29 -8.72
C ILE A 65 -2.00 15.47 -7.75
N ASP A 66 -1.51 16.60 -8.20
CA ASP A 66 -1.57 17.86 -7.48
C ASP A 66 -2.92 18.54 -7.75
N ILE A 67 -3.53 19.07 -6.70
CA ILE A 67 -4.82 19.77 -6.77
C ILE A 67 -4.53 21.26 -6.91
N GLU A 68 -4.98 21.83 -8.02
CA GLU A 68 -4.86 23.26 -8.26
C GLU A 68 -5.84 24.05 -7.36
N PRO A 69 -5.45 25.24 -6.87
CA PRO A 69 -6.30 26.05 -5.98
C PRO A 69 -7.70 26.33 -6.53
N ASN A 70 -7.84 26.49 -7.85
CA ASN A 70 -9.12 26.73 -8.52
C ASN A 70 -10.06 25.50 -8.52
N GLU A 71 -9.53 24.31 -8.30
CA GLU A 71 -10.30 23.06 -8.21
C GLU A 71 -10.87 22.84 -6.80
N GLU A 72 -10.26 23.42 -5.77
CA GLU A 72 -10.62 23.19 -4.37
C GLU A 72 -12.12 23.39 -4.09
N TYR A 73 -12.73 24.42 -4.68
CA TYR A 73 -14.15 24.71 -4.50
C TYR A 73 -15.04 23.59 -5.07
N ASN A 74 -14.74 23.10 -6.26
CA ASN A 74 -15.51 22.03 -6.89
C ASN A 74 -15.37 20.72 -6.13
N ILE A 75 -14.16 20.39 -5.70
CA ILE A 75 -13.86 19.22 -4.87
C ILE A 75 -14.64 19.31 -3.55
N ALA A 76 -14.57 20.43 -2.86
CA ALA A 76 -15.27 20.62 -1.60
C ALA A 76 -16.80 20.51 -1.76
N ARG A 77 -17.36 21.01 -2.86
CA ARG A 77 -18.78 20.88 -3.19
C ARG A 77 -19.17 19.41 -3.40
N GLU A 78 -18.38 18.65 -4.14
CA GLU A 78 -18.63 17.22 -4.36
C GLU A 78 -18.52 16.39 -3.08
N LEU A 79 -17.53 16.71 -2.24
CA LEU A 79 -17.38 16.08 -0.92
C LEU A 79 -18.58 16.40 -0.01
N LEU A 80 -19.06 17.66 -0.03
CA LEU A 80 -20.24 18.06 0.72
C LEU A 80 -21.51 17.36 0.22
N GLN A 81 -21.69 17.26 -1.09
CA GLN A 81 -22.83 16.50 -1.67
C GLN A 81 -22.77 15.04 -1.25
N THR A 82 -21.59 14.44 -1.23
CA THR A 82 -21.40 13.07 -0.74
C THR A 82 -21.75 12.96 0.75
N ALA A 83 -21.33 13.92 1.57
CA ALA A 83 -21.65 13.96 2.99
C ALA A 83 -23.15 14.10 3.25
N VAL A 84 -23.85 14.95 2.48
CA VAL A 84 -25.32 15.09 2.52
C VAL A 84 -26.02 13.78 2.16
N ALA A 85 -25.59 13.11 1.09
CA ALA A 85 -26.15 11.82 0.68
C ALA A 85 -25.96 10.76 1.77
N ARG A 86 -24.76 10.67 2.38
CA ARG A 86 -24.51 9.74 3.50
C ARG A 86 -25.38 10.04 4.71
N GLU A 87 -25.57 11.32 5.05
CA GLU A 87 -26.45 11.69 6.17
C GLU A 87 -27.88 11.22 5.92
N LEU A 88 -28.41 11.41 4.71
CA LEU A 88 -29.73 10.91 4.33
C LEU A 88 -29.85 9.40 4.45
N VAL A 89 -28.83 8.66 4.03
CA VAL A 89 -28.76 7.19 4.16
C VAL A 89 -28.81 6.76 5.63
N VAL A 90 -28.01 7.41 6.49
CA VAL A 90 -28.00 7.14 7.94
C VAL A 90 -29.37 7.43 8.57
N GLN A 91 -29.98 8.58 8.26
CA GLN A 91 -31.31 8.92 8.76
C GLN A 91 -32.38 7.93 8.28
N LYS A 92 -32.27 7.48 7.03
CA LYS A 92 -33.16 6.43 6.50
C LYS A 92 -32.98 5.11 7.25
N ALA A 93 -31.74 4.70 7.52
CA ALA A 93 -31.47 3.50 8.31
C ALA A 93 -32.13 3.59 9.71
N MET A 94 -31.94 4.72 10.38
CA MET A 94 -32.55 4.97 11.71
C MET A 94 -34.07 4.98 11.65
N SER A 95 -34.66 5.59 10.63
CA SER A 95 -36.13 5.62 10.46
C SER A 95 -36.75 4.23 10.21
N LEU A 96 -35.96 3.29 9.72
CA LEU A 96 -36.35 1.88 9.53
C LEU A 96 -36.08 1.00 10.76
N GLY A 97 -35.72 1.62 11.91
CA GLY A 97 -35.44 0.90 13.15
C GLY A 97 -34.15 0.07 13.11
N ILE A 98 -33.21 0.41 12.24
CA ILE A 98 -31.91 -0.25 12.24
C ILE A 98 -31.10 0.27 13.43
N VAL A 99 -30.72 -0.64 14.32
CA VAL A 99 -29.92 -0.34 15.52
C VAL A 99 -28.56 -1.02 15.42
N ILE A 100 -27.51 -0.25 15.62
CA ILE A 100 -26.14 -0.75 15.76
C ILE A 100 -25.75 -0.63 17.23
N THR A 101 -25.38 -1.75 17.83
CA THR A 101 -24.99 -1.78 19.27
C THR A 101 -23.58 -1.28 19.47
N ASP A 102 -23.32 -0.69 20.66
CA ASP A 102 -21.97 -0.26 21.05
C ASP A 102 -20.95 -1.41 21.03
N LYS A 103 -21.39 -2.62 21.36
CA LYS A 103 -20.57 -3.83 21.26
C LYS A 103 -20.05 -4.04 19.82
N LYS A 104 -20.92 -3.89 18.82
CA LYS A 104 -20.55 -4.06 17.40
C LYS A 104 -19.57 -2.96 16.95
N VAL A 105 -19.80 -1.73 17.41
CA VAL A 105 -18.87 -0.60 17.18
C VAL A 105 -17.53 -0.86 17.82
N GLY A 106 -17.51 -1.35 19.08
CA GLY A 106 -16.30 -1.69 19.82
C GLY A 106 -15.48 -2.79 19.14
N LEU A 107 -16.13 -3.86 18.66
CA LEU A 107 -15.45 -4.94 17.93
C LEU A 107 -14.79 -4.43 16.64
N GLN A 108 -15.49 -3.55 15.91
CA GLN A 108 -14.93 -2.97 14.69
C GLN A 108 -13.78 -2.01 14.98
N LEU A 109 -13.86 -1.23 16.08
CA LEU A 109 -12.78 -0.37 16.53
C LEU A 109 -11.54 -1.21 16.88
N GLN A 110 -11.73 -2.28 17.66
CA GLN A 110 -10.65 -3.20 18.04
C GLN A 110 -9.99 -3.81 16.80
N SER A 111 -10.77 -4.29 15.85
CA SER A 111 -10.24 -4.83 14.59
C SER A 111 -9.41 -3.82 13.80
N ILE A 112 -9.74 -2.53 13.86
CA ILE A 112 -8.94 -1.47 13.23
C ILE A 112 -7.65 -1.23 14.02
N GLU A 113 -7.73 -1.21 15.35
CA GLU A 113 -6.57 -1.01 16.21
C GLU A 113 -5.57 -2.16 16.11
N ASP A 114 -6.04 -3.40 16.03
CA ASP A 114 -5.22 -4.61 15.90
C ASP A 114 -4.37 -4.66 14.61
N GLU A 115 -4.68 -3.81 13.62
CA GLU A 115 -3.85 -3.66 12.42
C GLU A 115 -2.59 -2.81 12.65
N PHE A 116 -2.48 -2.15 13.81
CA PHE A 116 -1.33 -1.33 14.16
C PHE A 116 -0.37 -2.10 15.08
N PRO A 117 0.94 -1.85 14.96
CA PRO A 117 1.94 -2.50 15.83
C PRO A 117 1.80 -2.16 17.32
N SER A 118 1.17 -1.02 17.65
CA SER A 118 0.91 -0.59 19.03
C SER A 118 -0.26 0.40 19.11
N HIS A 119 -0.88 0.48 20.30
CA HIS A 119 -1.90 1.49 20.61
C HIS A 119 -1.41 2.93 20.37
N GLU A 120 -0.15 3.22 20.71
CA GLU A 120 0.44 4.55 20.54
C GLU A 120 0.50 4.96 19.06
N LEU A 121 0.91 4.03 18.17
CA LEU A 121 0.91 4.26 16.74
C LEU A 121 -0.50 4.43 16.17
N PHE A 122 -1.48 3.68 16.67
CA PHE A 122 -2.87 3.87 16.33
C PHE A 122 -3.38 5.27 16.71
N ILE A 123 -3.12 5.75 17.95
CA ILE A 123 -3.50 7.10 18.40
C ILE A 123 -2.81 8.16 17.56
N THR A 124 -1.53 7.98 17.26
CA THR A 124 -0.76 8.89 16.39
C THR A 124 -1.38 8.98 14.98
N ALA A 125 -1.75 7.84 14.40
CA ALA A 125 -2.41 7.79 13.10
C ALA A 125 -3.79 8.49 13.10
N LEU A 126 -4.56 8.36 14.18
CA LEU A 126 -5.82 9.08 14.35
C LEU A 126 -5.59 10.59 14.41
N ALA A 127 -4.64 11.03 15.24
CA ALA A 127 -4.31 12.44 15.39
C ALA A 127 -3.87 13.08 14.06
N PHE A 128 -3.09 12.38 13.27
CA PHE A 128 -2.68 12.81 11.93
C PHE A 128 -3.87 13.03 10.99
N GLN A 129 -4.92 12.20 11.11
CA GLN A 129 -6.15 12.34 10.32
C GLN A 129 -7.19 13.25 10.98
N HIS A 130 -6.80 13.98 12.02
CA HIS A 130 -7.71 14.82 12.79
C HIS A 130 -8.91 14.06 13.39
N LEU A 131 -8.69 12.78 13.74
CA LEU A 131 -9.67 11.92 14.39
C LEU A 131 -9.36 11.75 15.88
N SER A 132 -10.42 11.58 16.65
CA SER A 132 -10.37 11.09 18.03
C SER A 132 -11.06 9.73 18.12
N ILE A 133 -10.86 8.97 19.18
CA ILE A 133 -11.59 7.71 19.41
C ILE A 133 -13.11 7.92 19.35
N PRO A 134 -13.72 8.94 19.99
CA PRO A 134 -15.16 9.20 19.87
C PRO A 134 -15.60 9.48 18.42
N SER A 135 -14.85 10.29 17.65
CA SER A 135 -15.18 10.59 16.27
C SER A 135 -15.00 9.38 15.34
N LEU A 136 -14.04 8.51 15.63
CA LEU A 136 -13.89 7.24 14.90
C LEU A 136 -15.04 6.28 15.23
N LYS A 137 -15.48 6.18 16.50
CA LYS A 137 -16.65 5.37 16.88
C LYS A 137 -17.91 5.85 16.18
N ASP A 138 -18.14 7.16 16.11
CA ASP A 138 -19.27 7.71 15.36
C ASP A 138 -19.19 7.35 13.87
N LYS A 139 -18.02 7.50 13.26
CA LYS A 139 -17.81 7.11 11.85
C LYS A 139 -18.06 5.63 11.62
N ILE A 140 -17.60 4.75 12.52
CA ILE A 140 -17.85 3.31 12.47
C ILE A 140 -19.35 3.03 12.60
N HIS A 141 -20.02 3.65 13.58
CA HIS A 141 -21.47 3.47 13.80
C HIS A 141 -22.27 3.84 12.55
N ARG A 142 -21.98 4.98 11.95
CA ARG A 142 -22.62 5.46 10.72
C ARG A 142 -22.38 4.51 9.54
N THR A 143 -21.13 4.06 9.37
CA THR A 143 -20.80 3.07 8.31
C THR A 143 -21.55 1.76 8.51
N LEU A 144 -21.66 1.26 9.76
CA LEU A 144 -22.42 0.05 10.05
C LEU A 144 -23.93 0.22 9.82
N LEU A 145 -24.50 1.42 10.04
CA LEU A 145 -25.89 1.73 9.68
C LEU A 145 -26.10 1.70 8.16
N GLU A 146 -25.19 2.33 7.40
CA GLU A 146 -25.20 2.31 5.94
C GLU A 146 -25.13 0.86 5.41
N ASP A 147 -24.18 0.07 5.89
CA ASP A 147 -23.98 -1.32 5.48
C ASP A 147 -25.20 -2.19 5.80
N GLU A 148 -25.80 -1.99 6.97
CA GLU A 148 -26.99 -2.76 7.39
C GLU A 148 -28.22 -2.37 6.56
N LEU A 149 -28.41 -1.08 6.26
CA LEU A 149 -29.46 -0.62 5.36
C LEU A 149 -29.30 -1.24 3.97
N MET A 150 -28.07 -1.20 3.43
CA MET A 150 -27.75 -1.79 2.14
C MET A 150 -28.05 -3.29 2.14
N ARG A 151 -27.69 -4.00 3.21
CA ARG A 151 -27.93 -5.44 3.36
C ARG A 151 -29.42 -5.78 3.43
N ARG A 152 -30.23 -4.99 4.15
CA ARG A 152 -31.66 -5.26 4.35
C ARG A 152 -32.53 -4.84 3.17
N GLU A 153 -32.29 -3.65 2.65
CA GLU A 153 -33.19 -3.00 1.71
C GLU A 153 -32.78 -3.11 0.25
N ILE A 154 -31.47 -3.16 0.00
CA ILE A 154 -30.94 -3.08 -1.36
C ILE A 154 -30.45 -4.44 -1.85
N ALA A 155 -29.65 -5.14 -1.06
CA ALA A 155 -29.08 -6.42 -1.48
C ALA A 155 -30.13 -7.45 -1.94
N PRO A 156 -31.34 -7.58 -1.32
CA PRO A 156 -32.35 -8.50 -1.81
C PRO A 156 -32.95 -8.13 -3.18
N LYS A 157 -32.86 -6.85 -3.55
CA LYS A 157 -33.37 -6.34 -4.85
C LYS A 157 -32.36 -6.51 -5.97
N VAL A 158 -31.07 -6.69 -5.60
CA VAL A 158 -29.98 -6.87 -6.57
C VAL A 158 -29.82 -8.35 -6.90
N LYS A 159 -30.22 -8.72 -8.11
CA LYS A 159 -30.02 -10.09 -8.63
C LYS A 159 -28.79 -10.10 -9.55
N VAL A 160 -27.76 -10.78 -9.13
CA VAL A 160 -26.60 -11.07 -9.98
C VAL A 160 -26.74 -12.50 -10.50
N SER A 161 -26.94 -12.65 -11.81
CA SER A 161 -27.07 -13.97 -12.43
C SER A 161 -25.71 -14.68 -12.51
N ASP A 162 -25.74 -16.02 -12.45
CA ASP A 162 -24.54 -16.84 -12.68
C ASP A 162 -23.88 -16.55 -14.05
N THR A 163 -24.71 -16.21 -15.05
CA THR A 163 -24.23 -15.78 -16.37
C THR A 163 -23.41 -14.49 -16.29
N ALA A 164 -23.86 -13.50 -15.49
CA ALA A 164 -23.14 -12.25 -15.30
C ALA A 164 -21.80 -12.48 -14.57
N ILE A 165 -21.79 -13.34 -13.55
CA ILE A 165 -20.60 -13.72 -12.80
C ILE A 165 -19.57 -14.39 -13.74
N LYS A 166 -20.01 -15.38 -14.53
CA LYS A 166 -19.18 -16.10 -15.48
C LYS A 166 -18.64 -15.20 -16.59
N LYS A 167 -19.48 -14.26 -17.08
CA LYS A 167 -19.07 -13.25 -18.06
C LYS A 167 -17.97 -12.35 -17.48
N TYR A 168 -18.15 -11.87 -16.24
CA TYR A 168 -17.13 -11.04 -15.59
C TYR A 168 -15.80 -11.76 -15.43
N TYR A 169 -15.82 -13.01 -14.96
CA TYR A 169 -14.60 -13.84 -14.85
C TYR A 169 -13.88 -13.98 -16.18
N ASN A 170 -14.61 -14.31 -17.24
CA ASN A 170 -14.03 -14.50 -18.56
C ASN A 170 -13.45 -13.20 -19.16
N GLN A 171 -14.11 -12.07 -18.93
CA GLN A 171 -13.64 -10.76 -19.40
C GLN A 171 -12.48 -10.18 -18.58
N ASN A 172 -12.25 -10.70 -17.38
CA ASN A 172 -11.24 -10.19 -16.44
C ASN A 172 -10.24 -11.25 -16.01
N ARG A 173 -9.93 -12.24 -16.85
CA ARG A 173 -9.05 -13.37 -16.51
C ARG A 173 -7.70 -12.95 -15.94
N ALA A 174 -7.12 -11.86 -16.45
CA ALA A 174 -5.86 -11.32 -15.94
C ALA A 174 -5.91 -10.98 -14.44
N ARG A 175 -7.08 -10.55 -13.92
CA ARG A 175 -7.27 -10.26 -12.49
C ARG A 175 -7.32 -11.51 -11.61
N PHE A 176 -7.61 -12.64 -12.21
CA PHE A 176 -7.72 -13.95 -11.56
C PHE A 176 -6.53 -14.85 -11.89
N THR A 177 -5.48 -14.30 -12.48
CA THR A 177 -4.25 -15.01 -12.79
C THR A 177 -3.18 -14.62 -11.79
N LYS A 178 -2.69 -15.59 -11.03
CA LYS A 178 -1.47 -15.42 -10.23
C LYS A 178 -0.30 -15.21 -11.20
N PRO A 179 0.52 -14.18 -10.99
CA PRO A 179 1.64 -13.91 -11.88
C PRO A 179 2.69 -15.03 -11.79
N VAL A 180 3.58 -15.09 -12.78
CA VAL A 180 4.80 -15.89 -12.68
C VAL A 180 5.69 -15.33 -11.59
N LEU A 181 6.26 -16.20 -10.75
CA LEU A 181 7.22 -15.82 -9.72
C LEU A 181 8.52 -16.62 -9.92
N TYR A 182 9.61 -16.03 -9.48
CA TYR A 182 10.96 -16.58 -9.59
C TYR A 182 11.55 -16.73 -8.19
N LEU A 183 11.84 -17.95 -7.78
CA LEU A 183 12.54 -18.20 -6.52
C LEU A 183 14.03 -17.95 -6.72
N LEU A 184 14.49 -16.80 -6.25
CA LEU A 184 15.80 -16.25 -6.56
C LEU A 184 16.72 -16.23 -5.34
N ARG A 185 17.99 -16.54 -5.59
CA ARG A 185 19.11 -16.25 -4.68
C ARG A 185 20.06 -15.28 -5.30
N HIS A 186 20.82 -14.56 -4.44
CA HIS A 186 21.93 -13.78 -4.91
C HIS A 186 23.15 -13.82 -3.96
N ILE A 187 24.29 -13.50 -4.51
CA ILE A 187 25.49 -13.08 -3.79
C ILE A 187 25.71 -11.62 -4.15
N LEU A 188 25.78 -10.75 -3.14
CA LEU A 188 26.05 -9.32 -3.31
C LEU A 188 27.44 -8.98 -2.75
N ILE A 189 28.24 -8.29 -3.55
CA ILE A 189 29.45 -7.57 -3.08
C ILE A 189 29.19 -6.09 -3.31
N LYS A 190 29.14 -5.33 -2.22
CA LYS A 190 28.80 -3.90 -2.25
C LYS A 190 29.88 -3.07 -2.91
N THR A 191 29.45 -1.99 -3.55
CA THR A 191 30.33 -0.93 -4.05
C THR A 191 29.97 0.38 -3.40
N ILE A 192 30.89 1.31 -3.36
CA ILE A 192 30.63 2.68 -2.90
C ILE A 192 30.12 3.50 -4.07
N THR A 193 28.98 4.14 -3.88
CA THR A 193 28.34 5.03 -4.86
C THR A 193 28.64 6.50 -4.56
N ALA A 194 28.25 7.40 -5.47
CA ALA A 194 28.35 8.84 -5.25
C ALA A 194 27.51 9.34 -4.05
N ALA A 195 26.40 8.66 -3.76
CA ALA A 195 25.53 8.99 -2.62
C ALA A 195 26.21 8.69 -1.28
N ASP A 196 26.94 7.57 -1.19
CA ASP A 196 27.66 7.17 0.01
C ASP A 196 28.81 8.14 0.37
N LYS A 197 29.33 8.87 -0.61
CA LYS A 197 30.39 9.86 -0.42
C LYS A 197 29.94 11.12 0.32
N ALA A 198 28.68 11.42 0.32
CA ALA A 198 28.15 12.67 0.89
C ALA A 198 28.17 12.69 2.43
N GLU A 199 28.30 11.52 3.08
CA GLU A 199 28.27 11.40 4.54
C GLU A 199 29.68 11.52 5.18
N ASP A 200 30.77 11.46 4.40
CA ASP A 200 32.15 11.43 4.94
C ASP A 200 32.85 12.80 4.87
N LYS A 201 33.45 13.23 6.02
CA LYS A 201 34.25 14.47 6.16
C LYS A 201 35.63 14.42 5.51
N LEU A 202 35.88 13.45 4.64
CA LEU A 202 37.19 13.30 3.94
C LEU A 202 37.33 14.33 2.81
N SER A 203 38.55 14.76 2.54
CA SER A 203 38.77 15.57 1.34
C SER A 203 38.35 14.79 0.09
N GLN A 204 37.67 15.44 -0.86
CA GLN A 204 37.15 14.84 -2.08
C GLN A 204 38.13 13.88 -2.77
N LYS A 205 39.42 14.32 -2.92
CA LYS A 205 40.46 13.52 -3.56
C LYS A 205 40.79 12.22 -2.83
N LYS A 206 40.72 12.21 -1.50
CA LYS A 206 40.96 11.02 -0.68
C LYS A 206 39.77 10.06 -0.74
N ALA A 207 38.55 10.60 -0.71
CA ALA A 207 37.33 9.83 -0.87
C ALA A 207 37.28 9.14 -2.26
N ASP A 208 37.61 9.84 -3.33
CA ASP A 208 37.63 9.27 -4.69
C ASP A 208 38.65 8.14 -4.83
N ARG A 209 39.85 8.31 -4.23
CA ARG A 209 40.87 7.26 -4.24
C ARG A 209 40.45 6.00 -3.50
N LEU A 210 39.86 6.15 -2.29
CA LEU A 210 39.34 5.04 -1.51
C LEU A 210 38.18 4.33 -2.23
N THR A 211 37.24 5.08 -2.79
CA THR A 211 36.14 4.53 -3.61
C THR A 211 36.67 3.65 -4.75
N LYS A 212 37.70 4.14 -5.46
CA LYS A 212 38.30 3.37 -6.57
C LYS A 212 38.89 2.07 -6.08
N ILE A 213 39.66 2.08 -4.98
CA ILE A 213 40.26 0.88 -4.40
C ILE A 213 39.17 -0.13 -3.99
N ILE A 214 38.18 0.31 -3.22
CA ILE A 214 37.12 -0.55 -2.71
C ILE A 214 36.33 -1.16 -3.86
N ASN A 215 36.01 -0.38 -4.91
CA ASN A 215 35.23 -0.88 -6.04
C ASN A 215 36.04 -1.86 -6.92
N GLU A 216 37.38 -1.68 -7.03
CA GLU A 216 38.25 -2.68 -7.70
C GLU A 216 38.35 -3.97 -6.89
N GLU A 217 38.52 -3.90 -5.56
CA GLU A 217 38.50 -5.09 -4.69
C GLU A 217 37.13 -5.82 -4.77
N ALA A 218 36.02 -5.09 -4.78
CA ALA A 218 34.68 -5.65 -4.95
C ALA A 218 34.54 -6.40 -6.29
N LYS A 219 35.11 -5.82 -7.35
CA LYS A 219 35.13 -6.41 -8.70
C LYS A 219 35.98 -7.68 -8.75
N GLU A 220 37.13 -7.68 -8.16
CA GLU A 220 37.99 -8.88 -8.07
C GLU A 220 37.30 -10.00 -7.27
N LYS A 221 36.70 -9.64 -6.13
CA LYS A 221 35.97 -10.56 -5.26
C LYS A 221 34.78 -11.21 -5.97
N ILE A 222 33.97 -10.44 -6.71
CA ILE A 222 32.83 -11.01 -7.41
C ILE A 222 33.28 -11.92 -8.58
N HIS A 223 34.39 -11.61 -9.28
CA HIS A 223 34.93 -12.48 -10.31
C HIS A 223 35.45 -13.79 -9.73
N PHE A 224 36.13 -13.75 -8.59
CA PHE A 224 36.52 -14.95 -7.86
C PHE A 224 35.34 -15.82 -7.49
N LEU A 225 34.26 -15.20 -6.97
CA LEU A 225 33.05 -15.93 -6.61
C LEU A 225 32.34 -16.52 -7.82
N LEU A 226 32.27 -15.77 -8.93
CA LEU A 226 31.70 -16.30 -10.18
C LEU A 226 32.44 -17.54 -10.66
N LYS A 227 33.78 -17.53 -10.61
CA LYS A 227 34.58 -18.70 -10.97
C LYS A 227 34.26 -19.91 -10.09
N LYS A 228 34.06 -19.71 -8.77
CA LYS A 228 33.67 -20.79 -7.84
C LYS A 228 32.28 -21.33 -8.15
N VAL A 229 31.31 -20.46 -8.43
CA VAL A 229 29.97 -20.87 -8.86
C VAL A 229 30.03 -21.70 -10.16
N GLN A 230 30.84 -21.27 -11.15
CA GLN A 230 31.03 -21.98 -12.41
C GLN A 230 31.76 -23.33 -12.24
N GLN A 231 32.57 -23.48 -11.20
CA GLN A 231 33.21 -24.73 -10.81
C GLN A 231 32.28 -25.69 -10.05
N GLY A 232 31.02 -25.28 -9.81
CA GLY A 232 30.01 -26.12 -9.15
C GLY A 232 30.04 -26.05 -7.62
N GLU A 233 30.79 -25.11 -7.00
CA GLU A 233 30.70 -24.92 -5.55
C GLU A 233 29.28 -24.54 -5.15
N ASN A 234 28.85 -24.98 -3.95
CA ASN A 234 27.49 -24.74 -3.47
C ASN A 234 27.21 -23.24 -3.34
N PHE A 235 26.24 -22.73 -4.10
CA PHE A 235 25.88 -21.32 -4.15
C PHE A 235 25.46 -20.78 -2.78
N SER A 236 24.66 -21.56 -2.03
CA SER A 236 24.16 -21.17 -0.71
C SER A 236 25.31 -20.99 0.30
N ASP A 237 26.30 -21.88 0.25
CA ASP A 237 27.49 -21.82 1.12
C ASP A 237 28.38 -20.62 0.75
N LEU A 238 28.55 -20.35 -0.55
CA LEU A 238 29.27 -19.15 -1.01
C LEU A 238 28.55 -17.89 -0.57
N ALA A 239 27.21 -17.84 -0.67
CA ALA A 239 26.41 -16.70 -0.22
C ALA A 239 26.56 -16.48 1.30
N LYS A 240 26.46 -17.53 2.12
CA LYS A 240 26.63 -17.44 3.58
C LYS A 240 28.01 -16.94 3.97
N ARG A 241 29.04 -17.31 3.25
CA ARG A 241 30.44 -16.94 3.57
C ARG A 241 30.79 -15.56 3.07
N PHE A 242 30.36 -15.19 1.89
CA PHE A 242 30.93 -14.05 1.16
C PHE A 242 29.92 -12.95 0.82
N SER A 243 28.60 -13.21 0.80
CA SER A 243 27.62 -12.18 0.50
C SER A 243 27.65 -11.07 1.56
N GLU A 244 27.49 -9.85 1.10
CA GLU A 244 27.40 -8.63 1.93
C GLU A 244 25.96 -8.13 2.07
N ASP A 245 24.99 -8.89 1.54
CA ASP A 245 23.58 -8.66 1.82
C ASP A 245 23.16 -9.34 3.13
N LEU A 246 23.08 -8.54 4.20
CA LEU A 246 22.72 -9.05 5.53
C LEU A 246 21.31 -9.63 5.62
N ALA A 247 20.41 -9.23 4.74
CA ALA A 247 19.01 -9.72 4.76
C ALA A 247 18.88 -11.17 4.26
N SER A 248 19.73 -11.57 3.30
CA SER A 248 19.66 -12.88 2.65
C SER A 248 20.87 -13.79 2.92
N LYS A 249 21.99 -13.23 3.34
CA LYS A 249 23.26 -13.96 3.56
C LYS A 249 23.07 -15.26 4.35
N ASP A 250 22.50 -15.17 5.54
CA ASP A 250 22.35 -16.33 6.45
C ASP A 250 21.34 -17.36 5.92
N LYS A 251 20.46 -16.95 4.99
CA LYS A 251 19.54 -17.82 4.26
C LYS A 251 20.15 -18.38 2.96
N GLY A 252 21.48 -18.31 2.81
CA GLY A 252 22.18 -18.75 1.61
C GLY A 252 21.87 -17.89 0.38
N GLY A 253 21.67 -16.60 0.58
CA GLY A 253 21.37 -15.63 -0.46
C GLY A 253 19.92 -15.61 -0.93
N LEU A 254 19.00 -16.33 -0.27
CA LEU A 254 17.60 -16.45 -0.70
C LEU A 254 16.88 -15.09 -0.56
N LEU A 255 16.42 -14.57 -1.69
CA LEU A 255 15.57 -13.37 -1.78
C LEU A 255 14.08 -13.69 -1.68
N GLY A 256 13.69 -14.95 -1.93
CA GLY A 256 12.31 -15.39 -1.97
C GLY A 256 11.72 -15.42 -3.38
N GLU A 257 10.38 -15.49 -3.42
CA GLU A 257 9.60 -15.49 -4.66
C GLU A 257 9.43 -14.05 -5.16
N LEU A 258 10.00 -13.73 -6.30
CA LEU A 258 10.01 -12.39 -6.86
C LEU A 258 9.22 -12.32 -8.17
N HIS A 259 8.39 -11.29 -8.30
CA HIS A 259 7.85 -10.88 -9.59
C HIS A 259 8.84 -9.93 -10.28
N PRO A 260 9.00 -9.96 -11.62
CA PRO A 260 9.92 -9.06 -12.31
C PRO A 260 9.75 -7.56 -11.96
N ASP A 261 8.49 -7.11 -11.79
CA ASP A 261 8.19 -5.71 -11.45
C ASP A 261 8.43 -5.37 -9.96
N SER A 262 8.74 -6.35 -9.11
CA SER A 262 8.96 -6.16 -7.67
C SER A 262 10.43 -6.04 -7.28
N THR A 263 11.34 -6.05 -8.25
CA THR A 263 12.79 -5.94 -8.03
C THR A 263 13.41 -4.85 -8.89
N ILE A 264 14.69 -4.54 -8.65
CA ILE A 264 15.39 -3.51 -9.43
C ILE A 264 15.59 -3.97 -10.89
N PRO A 265 15.60 -3.03 -11.84
CA PRO A 265 15.61 -3.35 -13.27
C PRO A 265 16.75 -4.28 -13.71
N GLU A 266 17.94 -4.14 -13.13
CA GLU A 266 19.12 -4.94 -13.46
C GLU A 266 18.92 -6.41 -13.05
N ILE A 267 18.37 -6.65 -11.86
CA ILE A 267 18.05 -7.99 -11.36
C ILE A 267 16.89 -8.58 -12.18
N SER A 268 15.81 -7.81 -12.37
CA SER A 268 14.64 -8.22 -13.16
C SER A 268 15.04 -8.69 -14.56
N LYS A 269 15.81 -7.86 -15.27
CA LYS A 269 16.25 -8.12 -16.64
C LYS A 269 17.07 -9.41 -16.77
N GLU A 270 17.87 -9.71 -15.77
CA GLU A 270 18.71 -10.91 -15.80
C GLU A 270 17.95 -12.14 -15.30
N MET A 271 17.15 -12.01 -14.24
CA MET A 271 16.34 -13.07 -13.68
C MET A 271 15.46 -13.78 -14.71
N VAL A 272 14.77 -13.00 -15.57
CA VAL A 272 13.85 -13.56 -16.57
C VAL A 272 14.54 -14.34 -17.71
N LYS A 273 15.87 -14.21 -17.86
CA LYS A 273 16.66 -14.95 -18.84
C LYS A 273 17.21 -16.28 -18.30
N LEU A 274 17.25 -16.39 -16.96
CA LEU A 274 17.79 -17.57 -16.32
C LEU A 274 16.85 -18.78 -16.52
N LYS A 275 17.45 -19.94 -16.63
CA LYS A 275 16.75 -21.22 -16.52
C LYS A 275 16.85 -21.73 -15.07
N GLU A 276 15.89 -22.52 -14.65
CA GLU A 276 15.90 -23.13 -13.31
C GLU A 276 17.22 -23.87 -13.05
N GLY A 277 17.74 -23.71 -11.85
CA GLY A 277 19.02 -24.27 -11.40
C GLY A 277 20.25 -23.50 -11.85
N ASN A 278 20.13 -22.58 -12.82
CA ASN A 278 21.29 -21.87 -13.38
C ASN A 278 21.59 -20.57 -12.63
N SER A 279 22.86 -20.16 -12.72
CA SER A 279 23.35 -18.90 -12.20
C SER A 279 23.66 -17.93 -13.34
N SER A 280 23.56 -16.62 -13.05
CA SER A 280 23.90 -15.55 -13.97
C SER A 280 25.42 -15.34 -14.06
N GLY A 281 25.84 -14.50 -14.99
CA GLY A 281 27.09 -13.76 -14.89
C GLY A 281 27.06 -12.70 -13.79
N ILE A 282 28.02 -11.77 -13.84
CA ILE A 282 28.03 -10.62 -12.93
C ILE A 282 26.99 -9.60 -13.40
N VAL A 283 26.08 -9.23 -12.49
CA VAL A 283 25.09 -8.17 -12.69
C VAL A 283 25.51 -6.97 -11.85
N GLN A 284 25.61 -5.81 -12.44
CA GLN A 284 25.94 -4.57 -11.74
C GLN A 284 24.67 -3.76 -11.46
N SER A 285 24.54 -3.26 -10.26
CA SER A 285 23.46 -2.35 -9.83
C SER A 285 24.05 -1.19 -9.00
N ASN A 286 23.19 -0.29 -8.55
CA ASN A 286 23.59 0.77 -7.62
C ASN A 286 24.01 0.25 -6.23
N PHE A 287 23.71 -1.01 -5.90
CA PHE A 287 24.11 -1.63 -4.63
C PHE A 287 25.48 -2.32 -4.71
N GLY A 288 25.96 -2.62 -5.92
CA GLY A 288 27.20 -3.33 -6.15
C GLY A 288 27.11 -4.39 -7.23
N TYR A 289 27.93 -5.42 -7.11
CA TYR A 289 27.99 -6.55 -8.03
C TYR A 289 27.21 -7.73 -7.46
N HIS A 290 26.38 -8.35 -8.30
CA HIS A 290 25.58 -9.51 -7.95
C HIS A 290 25.91 -10.72 -8.83
N ILE A 291 25.78 -11.92 -8.27
CA ILE A 291 25.59 -13.16 -9.00
C ILE A 291 24.22 -13.67 -8.58
N LEU A 292 23.36 -13.98 -9.54
CA LEU A 292 22.01 -14.51 -9.29
C LEU A 292 22.00 -16.01 -9.49
N LYS A 293 21.15 -16.71 -8.76
CA LYS A 293 20.79 -18.12 -9.03
C LYS A 293 19.28 -18.24 -8.98
N LEU A 294 18.74 -18.80 -10.04
CA LEU A 294 17.32 -19.14 -10.11
C LEU A 294 17.12 -20.57 -9.60
N ASP A 295 16.43 -20.71 -8.48
CA ASP A 295 16.13 -22.05 -7.93
C ASP A 295 14.92 -22.65 -8.65
N GLU A 296 13.83 -21.88 -8.86
CA GLU A 296 12.56 -22.36 -9.42
C GLU A 296 11.80 -21.23 -10.14
N ILE A 297 11.05 -21.59 -11.19
CA ILE A 297 10.05 -20.73 -11.83
C ILE A 297 8.67 -21.22 -11.41
N ILE A 298 7.96 -20.45 -10.60
CA ILE A 298 6.58 -20.74 -10.22
C ILE A 298 5.68 -20.21 -11.34
N PRO A 299 5.02 -21.10 -12.10
CA PRO A 299 4.29 -20.68 -13.29
C PRO A 299 3.06 -19.85 -12.96
N SER A 300 2.70 -18.96 -13.87
CA SER A 300 1.44 -18.26 -13.84
C SER A 300 0.26 -19.23 -13.79
N THR A 301 -0.66 -19.04 -12.86
CA THR A 301 -1.79 -19.96 -12.66
C THR A 301 -3.11 -19.18 -12.60
N LEU A 302 -4.06 -19.57 -13.46
CA LEU A 302 -5.42 -19.02 -13.41
C LEU A 302 -6.16 -19.62 -12.22
N ILE A 303 -6.66 -18.77 -11.32
CA ILE A 303 -7.49 -19.17 -10.20
C ILE A 303 -8.82 -19.69 -10.75
N PRO A 304 -9.26 -20.92 -10.39
CA PRO A 304 -10.48 -21.51 -10.90
C PRO A 304 -11.72 -20.63 -10.64
N PHE A 305 -12.68 -20.66 -11.57
CA PHE A 305 -13.94 -19.93 -11.41
C PHE A 305 -14.68 -20.28 -10.11
N SER A 306 -14.64 -21.54 -9.71
CA SER A 306 -15.27 -22.03 -8.47
C SER A 306 -14.77 -21.32 -7.22
N GLU A 307 -13.48 -20.98 -7.17
CA GLU A 307 -12.85 -20.28 -6.04
C GLU A 307 -13.16 -18.78 -6.03
N THR A 308 -13.39 -18.19 -7.21
CA THR A 308 -13.61 -16.74 -7.36
C THR A 308 -15.08 -16.35 -7.46
N LYS A 309 -16.01 -17.32 -7.62
CA LYS A 309 -17.44 -17.08 -7.86
C LYS A 309 -18.07 -16.19 -6.81
N THR A 310 -17.83 -16.45 -5.54
CA THR A 310 -18.41 -15.68 -4.42
C THR A 310 -17.88 -14.25 -4.39
N ASP A 311 -16.60 -14.06 -4.62
CA ASP A 311 -15.97 -12.73 -4.63
C ASP A 311 -16.49 -11.88 -5.79
N ILE A 312 -16.61 -12.50 -6.98
CA ILE A 312 -17.18 -11.83 -8.16
C ILE A 312 -18.64 -11.48 -7.92
N MET A 313 -19.42 -12.39 -7.34
CA MET A 313 -20.82 -12.13 -6.99
C MET A 313 -20.92 -10.92 -6.06
N ASN A 314 -20.15 -10.88 -4.98
CA ASN A 314 -20.11 -9.77 -4.03
C ASN A 314 -19.68 -8.46 -4.69
N LEU A 315 -18.68 -8.51 -5.57
CA LEU A 315 -18.22 -7.36 -6.33
C LEU A 315 -19.31 -6.79 -7.25
N LEU A 316 -20.00 -7.66 -8.00
CA LEU A 316 -21.07 -7.27 -8.90
C LEU A 316 -22.30 -6.78 -8.13
N MET A 317 -22.67 -7.44 -7.03
CA MET A 317 -23.71 -6.97 -6.12
C MET A 317 -23.42 -5.55 -5.63
N LYS A 318 -22.19 -5.31 -5.12
CA LYS A 318 -21.77 -3.98 -4.65
C LYS A 318 -21.82 -2.94 -5.78
N LYS A 319 -21.47 -3.33 -7.01
CA LYS A 319 -21.51 -2.43 -8.18
C LYS A 319 -22.96 -2.08 -8.58
N GLU A 320 -23.85 -3.05 -8.62
CA GLU A 320 -25.26 -2.82 -8.95
C GLU A 320 -25.99 -2.05 -7.84
N THR A 321 -25.68 -2.36 -6.58
CA THR A 321 -26.21 -1.63 -5.41
C THR A 321 -25.93 -0.13 -5.45
N LYS A 322 -24.76 0.28 -5.99
CA LYS A 322 -24.39 1.71 -6.12
C LYS A 322 -25.17 2.46 -7.21
N LYS A 323 -25.89 1.74 -8.07
CA LYS A 323 -26.70 2.35 -9.14
C LYS A 323 -28.14 2.62 -8.71
N LEU A 324 -28.55 2.01 -7.60
CA LEU A 324 -29.88 2.16 -7.00
C LEU A 324 -29.88 3.23 -5.92
#